data_b3fce40885793d16f2d1db9fc3c909b2
#
_entry.id   b3fce40885793d16f2d1db9fc3c909b2
#
_cell.length_a   1.000
_cell.length_b   1.000
_cell.length_c   1.000
_cell.angle_alpha   90.00
_cell.angle_beta   90.00
_cell.angle_gamma   90.00
#
_symmetry.space_group_name_H-M   'P 1'
#
loop_
_entity.id
_entity.type
_entity.pdbx_description
1 polymer ?
#
loop_
_entity_poly.entity_id
_entity_poly.type
_entity_poly.pdbx_seq_one_letter_code
_entity_poly.pdbx_strand_id
1 'polypeptide(L)'
;MTLKVNRRSAIIGLSATLATPAIAQVQLPAANQAAAARRNASSFVTQDWRDHFKTLGKGVIVADTFSRALHYWNADGSDYRVYPTSVPMTDELTKRGYTEIVRKKVGPTWTPTKAMRERDPALPDFMEAGAGNPLGSHAMYLSWPAYLIHGTHDTRKIGRRSSSGCIGLYNEKIAELFAITPIGTQVRVL
;
A
#
# COMPACT_ATOMS: atom_id res chain seq x y z
N MET A 1 20.00 92.01 -18.12
CA MET A 1 18.63 91.61 -18.00
C MET A 1 18.61 90.10 -18.23
N THR A 2 18.63 89.28 -17.15
CA THR A 2 18.96 87.90 -17.13
C THR A 2 17.67 87.05 -16.83
N LEU A 3 17.22 86.27 -17.78
CA LEU A 3 16.10 85.37 -17.65
C LEU A 3 16.55 84.02 -17.05
N LYS A 4 16.04 83.71 -15.85
CA LYS A 4 16.22 82.37 -15.20
C LYS A 4 15.22 81.38 -15.76
N VAL A 5 15.72 80.37 -16.43
CA VAL A 5 14.92 79.24 -16.84
C VAL A 5 14.94 78.15 -15.77
N ASN A 6 13.76 77.86 -15.21
CA ASN A 6 13.56 76.83 -14.18
C ASN A 6 13.24 75.49 -14.85
N ARG A 7 14.18 74.51 -14.75
CA ARG A 7 13.99 73.18 -15.25
C ARG A 7 13.39 72.31 -14.15
N ARG A 8 12.09 72.02 -14.21
CA ARG A 8 11.49 70.99 -13.44
C ARG A 8 11.49 69.72 -14.31
N SER A 9 12.37 68.76 -14.01
CA SER A 9 12.41 67.45 -14.60
C SER A 9 11.28 66.59 -14.04
N ALA A 10 10.32 66.25 -14.87
CA ALA A 10 9.30 65.27 -14.52
C ALA A 10 9.88 63.87 -14.78
N ILE A 11 10.06 63.10 -13.72
CA ILE A 11 10.42 61.68 -13.82
C ILE A 11 9.11 60.90 -14.01
N ILE A 12 8.90 60.42 -15.23
CA ILE A 12 7.81 59.46 -15.51
C ILE A 12 8.33 58.09 -15.11
N GLY A 13 7.86 57.59 -13.96
CA GLY A 13 8.11 56.23 -13.51
C GLY A 13 7.29 55.25 -14.34
N LEU A 14 7.98 54.45 -15.15
CA LEU A 14 7.39 53.33 -15.89
C LEU A 14 7.27 52.14 -14.93
N SER A 15 6.07 51.92 -14.37
CA SER A 15 5.77 50.73 -13.57
C SER A 15 5.55 49.54 -14.48
N ALA A 16 6.59 48.72 -14.61
CA ALA A 16 6.46 47.41 -15.28
C ALA A 16 5.69 46.44 -14.35
N THR A 17 4.43 46.20 -14.66
CA THR A 17 3.64 45.11 -14.05
C THR A 17 4.13 43.77 -14.61
N LEU A 18 4.85 43.01 -13.80
CA LEU A 18 5.18 41.64 -14.08
C LEU A 18 3.89 40.81 -13.98
N ALA A 19 3.31 40.45 -15.14
CA ALA A 19 2.23 39.49 -15.19
C ALA A 19 2.82 38.09 -14.90
N THR A 20 2.58 37.61 -13.69
CA THR A 20 2.82 36.17 -13.36
C THR A 20 1.87 35.32 -14.20
N PRO A 21 2.36 34.28 -14.91
CA PRO A 21 1.48 33.36 -15.60
C PRO A 21 0.61 32.64 -14.58
N ALA A 22 -0.69 32.82 -14.66
CA ALA A 22 -1.66 32.02 -13.92
C ALA A 22 -1.56 30.58 -14.43
N ILE A 23 -0.95 29.70 -13.61
CA ILE A 23 -1.03 28.25 -13.86
C ILE A 23 -2.49 27.89 -13.68
N ALA A 24 -3.18 27.61 -14.78
CA ALA A 24 -4.54 27.11 -14.74
C ALA A 24 -4.55 25.76 -14.03
N GLN A 25 -4.94 25.76 -12.76
CA GLN A 25 -5.22 24.51 -12.06
C GLN A 25 -6.44 23.87 -12.71
N VAL A 26 -6.23 22.74 -13.36
CA VAL A 26 -7.32 21.91 -13.87
C VAL A 26 -8.10 21.39 -12.66
N GLN A 27 -9.19 22.08 -12.35
CA GLN A 27 -10.06 21.72 -11.24
C GLN A 27 -10.96 20.59 -11.71
N LEU A 28 -10.73 19.36 -11.24
CA LEU A 28 -11.60 18.23 -11.50
C LEU A 28 -13.00 18.52 -10.95
N PRO A 29 -14.08 18.05 -11.62
CA PRO A 29 -15.44 18.17 -11.09
C PRO A 29 -15.55 17.65 -9.66
N ALA A 30 -16.31 18.33 -8.81
CA ALA A 30 -16.43 17.99 -7.38
C ALA A 30 -16.82 16.52 -7.11
N ALA A 31 -17.65 15.92 -8.00
CA ALA A 31 -18.02 14.51 -7.95
C ALA A 31 -16.83 13.57 -8.15
N ASN A 32 -15.88 13.92 -9.04
CA ASN A 32 -14.66 13.14 -9.27
C ASN A 32 -13.65 13.29 -8.12
N GLN A 33 -13.59 14.47 -7.51
CA GLN A 33 -12.76 14.71 -6.33
C GLN A 33 -13.25 13.93 -5.11
N ALA A 34 -14.57 13.90 -4.87
CA ALA A 34 -15.18 13.13 -3.81
C ALA A 34 -15.02 11.61 -4.03
N ALA A 35 -15.09 11.13 -5.27
CA ALA A 35 -14.86 9.73 -5.61
C ALA A 35 -13.38 9.33 -5.49
N ALA A 36 -12.45 10.23 -5.84
CA ALA A 36 -11.02 10.03 -5.64
C ALA A 36 -10.66 10.04 -4.14
N ALA A 37 -11.20 10.97 -3.37
CA ALA A 37 -11.02 11.03 -1.91
C ALA A 37 -11.55 9.77 -1.21
N ARG A 38 -12.71 9.23 -1.61
CA ARG A 38 -13.23 7.97 -1.06
C ARG A 38 -12.38 6.75 -1.40
N ARG A 39 -11.69 6.74 -2.53
CA ARG A 39 -10.77 5.66 -2.91
C ARG A 39 -9.45 5.70 -2.15
N ASN A 40 -9.03 6.90 -1.73
CA ASN A 40 -7.78 7.13 -1.01
C ASN A 40 -7.96 7.31 0.50
N ALA A 41 -9.20 7.36 1.01
CA ALA A 41 -9.48 7.34 2.44
C ALA A 41 -9.21 5.92 2.96
N SER A 42 -7.96 5.63 3.30
CA SER A 42 -7.64 4.50 4.14
C SER A 42 -8.19 4.84 5.53
N SER A 43 -9.15 4.06 5.99
CA SER A 43 -9.60 4.08 7.39
C SER A 43 -8.51 3.43 8.24
N PHE A 44 -7.30 3.98 8.28
CA PHE A 44 -6.23 3.47 9.12
C PHE A 44 -6.68 3.57 10.57
N VAL A 45 -6.91 2.42 11.19
CA VAL A 45 -7.06 2.30 12.64
C VAL A 45 -5.66 2.04 13.18
N THR A 46 -5.21 2.86 14.12
CA THR A 46 -3.96 2.62 14.83
C THR A 46 -4.09 1.31 15.60
N GLN A 47 -3.15 0.39 15.37
CA GLN A 47 -3.08 -0.87 16.10
C GLN A 47 -1.96 -0.77 17.16
N ASP A 48 -2.16 -1.41 18.29
CA ASP A 48 -1.09 -1.67 19.27
C ASP A 48 -0.85 -3.20 19.30
N TRP A 49 0.38 -3.63 19.14
CA TRP A 49 0.72 -5.04 19.16
C TRP A 49 0.34 -5.73 20.49
N ARG A 50 0.29 -4.97 21.60
CA ARG A 50 -0.07 -5.47 22.94
C ARG A 50 -1.50 -5.95 23.04
N ASP A 51 -2.39 -5.43 22.19
CA ASP A 51 -3.79 -5.86 22.11
C ASP A 51 -3.93 -7.24 21.47
N HIS A 52 -2.88 -7.71 20.80
CA HIS A 52 -2.93 -8.93 20.00
C HIS A 52 -1.91 -9.99 20.45
N PHE A 53 -0.79 -9.62 21.04
CA PHE A 53 0.29 -10.54 21.38
C PHE A 53 0.81 -10.31 22.80
N LYS A 54 1.20 -11.39 23.47
CA LYS A 54 1.83 -11.30 24.79
C LYS A 54 3.27 -10.77 24.74
N THR A 55 3.98 -11.06 23.66
CA THR A 55 5.37 -10.65 23.43
C THR A 55 5.61 -10.46 21.95
N LEU A 56 6.62 -9.65 21.60
CA LEU A 56 7.04 -9.46 20.21
C LEU A 56 7.74 -10.69 19.60
N GLY A 57 8.33 -11.55 20.42
CA GLY A 57 9.09 -12.71 19.93
C GLY A 57 10.16 -12.32 18.90
N LYS A 58 10.06 -12.86 17.68
CA LYS A 58 10.91 -12.51 16.53
C LYS A 58 10.37 -11.33 15.70
N GLY A 59 9.36 -10.67 16.19
CA GLY A 59 8.56 -9.64 15.52
C GLY A 59 7.11 -10.09 15.38
N VAL A 60 6.21 -9.14 15.15
CA VAL A 60 4.78 -9.40 14.98
C VAL A 60 4.21 -8.63 13.80
N ILE A 61 3.18 -9.20 13.21
CA ILE A 61 2.37 -8.59 12.15
C ILE A 61 0.90 -8.62 12.56
N VAL A 62 0.21 -7.48 12.43
CA VAL A 62 -1.25 -7.39 12.46
C VAL A 62 -1.74 -7.05 11.07
N ALA A 63 -2.43 -7.97 10.42
CA ALA A 63 -3.09 -7.75 9.13
C ALA A 63 -4.55 -7.38 9.39
N ASP A 64 -4.84 -6.09 9.38
CA ASP A 64 -6.18 -5.55 9.57
C ASP A 64 -6.94 -5.55 8.24
N THR A 65 -7.86 -6.50 8.09
CA THR A 65 -8.65 -6.65 6.86
C THR A 65 -9.75 -5.60 6.71
N PHE A 66 -10.15 -4.91 7.78
CA PHE A 66 -11.12 -3.83 7.74
C PHE A 66 -10.51 -2.54 7.22
N SER A 67 -9.40 -2.11 7.80
CA SER A 67 -8.67 -0.92 7.35
C SER A 67 -7.80 -1.17 6.12
N ARG A 68 -7.61 -2.43 5.74
CA ARG A 68 -6.77 -2.86 4.61
C ARG A 68 -5.33 -2.40 4.79
N ALA A 69 -4.81 -2.61 5.99
CA ALA A 69 -3.47 -2.26 6.41
C ALA A 69 -2.75 -3.45 7.04
N LEU A 70 -1.46 -3.53 6.83
CA LEU A 70 -0.58 -4.45 7.53
C LEU A 70 0.35 -3.63 8.43
N HIS A 71 0.33 -3.93 9.71
CA HIS A 71 1.18 -3.33 10.74
C HIS A 71 2.27 -4.33 11.10
N TYR A 72 3.50 -3.87 11.18
CA TYR A 72 4.67 -4.67 11.55
C TYR A 72 5.43 -4.01 12.70
N TRP A 73 5.88 -4.81 13.65
CA TRP A 73 6.84 -4.44 14.71
C TRP A 73 7.96 -5.46 14.73
N ASN A 74 9.19 -4.99 14.86
CA ASN A 74 10.36 -5.84 15.04
C ASN A 74 10.40 -6.43 16.46
N ALA A 75 11.43 -7.26 16.73
CA ALA A 75 11.54 -8.04 17.99
C ALA A 75 11.65 -7.18 19.26
N ASP A 76 12.22 -5.98 19.18
CA ASP A 76 12.41 -5.06 20.32
C ASP A 76 11.37 -3.91 20.33
N GLY A 77 10.52 -3.82 19.31
CA GLY A 77 9.49 -2.79 19.20
C GLY A 77 10.00 -1.42 18.76
N SER A 78 11.25 -1.28 18.39
CA SER A 78 11.85 0.00 17.97
C SER A 78 11.48 0.39 16.53
N ASP A 79 11.16 -0.59 15.66
CA ASP A 79 10.75 -0.36 14.28
C ASP A 79 9.27 -0.74 14.11
N TYR A 80 8.44 0.27 13.81
CA TYR A 80 7.03 0.11 13.48
C TYR A 80 6.75 0.59 12.06
N ARG A 81 6.08 -0.24 11.27
CA ARG A 81 5.73 0.09 9.89
C ARG A 81 4.29 -0.26 9.56
N VAL A 82 3.70 0.55 8.68
CA VAL A 82 2.34 0.34 8.16
C VAL A 82 2.39 0.29 6.64
N TYR A 83 1.70 -0.70 6.07
CA TYR A 83 1.61 -0.90 4.62
C TYR A 83 0.16 -1.01 4.18
N PRO A 84 -0.25 -0.30 3.13
CA PRO A 84 -1.55 -0.53 2.50
C PRO A 84 -1.57 -1.92 1.84
N THR A 85 -2.68 -2.63 1.96
CA THR A 85 -2.79 -4.00 1.45
C THR A 85 -4.06 -4.23 0.61
N SER A 86 -4.01 -5.22 -0.28
CA SER A 86 -5.21 -5.93 -0.71
C SER A 86 -5.56 -7.00 0.31
N VAL A 87 -6.86 -7.22 0.50
CA VAL A 87 -7.39 -8.20 1.46
C VAL A 87 -8.43 -9.09 0.79
N PRO A 88 -8.85 -10.21 1.42
CA PRO A 88 -9.84 -11.12 0.86
C PRO A 88 -11.12 -10.42 0.39
N MET A 89 -11.68 -10.89 -0.73
CA MET A 89 -12.89 -10.30 -1.36
C MET A 89 -14.11 -10.40 -0.46
N THR A 90 -14.25 -11.50 0.26
CA THR A 90 -15.41 -11.78 1.10
C THR A 90 -14.98 -12.26 2.49
N ASP A 91 -15.90 -12.27 3.43
CA ASP A 91 -15.62 -12.75 4.80
C ASP A 91 -15.39 -14.26 4.84
N GLU A 92 -16.03 -15.03 3.96
CA GLU A 92 -15.83 -16.49 3.84
C GLU A 92 -14.41 -16.84 3.37
N LEU A 93 -13.78 -15.96 2.58
CA LEU A 93 -12.39 -16.09 2.14
C LEU A 93 -11.40 -15.52 3.16
N THR A 94 -11.89 -14.83 4.20
CA THR A 94 -11.06 -14.18 5.21
C THR A 94 -10.86 -15.12 6.39
N LYS A 95 -9.73 -15.82 6.43
CA LYS A 95 -9.35 -16.58 7.61
C LYS A 95 -8.77 -15.63 8.66
N ARG A 96 -9.45 -15.52 9.80
CA ARG A 96 -9.03 -14.69 10.93
C ARG A 96 -8.41 -15.56 12.01
N GLY A 97 -7.48 -15.00 12.78
CA GLY A 97 -6.84 -15.74 13.87
C GLY A 97 -5.34 -15.52 13.93
N TYR A 98 -4.65 -16.41 14.62
CA TYR A 98 -3.20 -16.39 14.82
C TYR A 98 -2.52 -17.40 13.90
N THR A 99 -1.39 -17.01 13.37
CA THR A 99 -0.51 -17.81 12.51
C THR A 99 0.92 -17.28 12.63
N GLU A 100 1.84 -17.78 11.85
CA GLU A 100 3.22 -17.32 11.81
C GLU A 100 3.81 -17.45 10.40
N ILE A 101 4.90 -16.72 10.14
CA ILE A 101 5.69 -16.88 8.91
C ILE A 101 6.54 -18.14 9.01
N VAL A 102 6.27 -19.13 8.17
CA VAL A 102 7.00 -20.41 8.18
C VAL A 102 7.99 -20.56 7.04
N ARG A 103 7.82 -19.79 5.95
CA ARG A 103 8.69 -19.85 4.77
C ARG A 103 8.68 -18.52 4.03
N LYS A 104 9.80 -18.22 3.36
CA LYS A 104 9.98 -17.01 2.55
C LYS A 104 10.51 -17.40 1.17
N LYS A 105 10.07 -16.72 0.09
CA LYS A 105 10.50 -16.98 -1.28
C LYS A 105 10.61 -15.68 -2.06
N VAL A 106 11.77 -15.44 -2.66
CA VAL A 106 11.96 -14.42 -3.71
C VAL A 106 11.60 -15.07 -5.04
N GLY A 107 10.86 -14.35 -5.88
CA GLY A 107 10.38 -14.89 -7.15
C GLY A 107 9.50 -16.14 -6.94
N PRO A 108 8.34 -16.01 -6.27
CA PRO A 108 7.47 -17.15 -6.05
C PRO A 108 6.82 -17.62 -7.36
N THR A 109 6.68 -18.92 -7.52
CA THR A 109 5.79 -19.52 -8.51
C THR A 109 4.36 -19.53 -7.97
N TRP A 110 3.38 -19.59 -8.85
CA TRP A 110 1.98 -19.62 -8.45
C TRP A 110 1.22 -20.80 -9.08
N THR A 111 0.48 -21.49 -8.24
CA THR A 111 -0.46 -22.54 -8.64
C THR A 111 -1.83 -22.16 -8.06
N PRO A 112 -2.86 -21.93 -8.88
CA PRO A 112 -4.21 -21.68 -8.38
C PRO A 112 -4.71 -22.86 -7.56
N THR A 113 -5.41 -22.58 -6.47
CA THR A 113 -6.09 -23.63 -5.70
C THR A 113 -7.26 -24.20 -6.51
N LYS A 114 -7.72 -25.42 -6.15
CA LYS A 114 -8.90 -26.02 -6.76
C LYS A 114 -10.10 -25.06 -6.72
N ALA A 115 -10.38 -24.45 -5.58
CA ALA A 115 -11.46 -23.50 -5.41
C ALA A 115 -11.30 -22.22 -6.27
N MET A 116 -10.08 -21.78 -6.57
CA MET A 116 -9.86 -20.68 -7.52
C MET A 116 -10.22 -21.10 -8.95
N ARG A 117 -9.82 -22.27 -9.40
CA ARG A 117 -10.14 -22.81 -10.74
C ARG A 117 -11.63 -23.10 -10.90
N GLU A 118 -12.31 -23.52 -9.86
CA GLU A 118 -13.78 -23.68 -9.87
C GLU A 118 -14.51 -22.36 -10.07
N ARG A 119 -13.99 -21.26 -9.50
CA ARG A 119 -14.55 -19.91 -9.71
C ARG A 119 -14.16 -19.28 -11.04
N ASP A 120 -12.98 -19.60 -11.54
CA ASP A 120 -12.45 -19.11 -12.81
C ASP A 120 -11.66 -20.22 -13.52
N PRO A 121 -12.34 -20.99 -14.42
CA PRO A 121 -11.72 -22.05 -15.18
C PRO A 121 -10.66 -21.60 -16.19
N ALA A 122 -10.57 -20.29 -16.49
CA ALA A 122 -9.56 -19.73 -17.39
C ALA A 122 -8.20 -19.55 -16.74
N LEU A 123 -8.08 -19.76 -15.41
CA LEU A 123 -6.80 -19.67 -14.72
C LEU A 123 -5.83 -20.74 -15.21
N PRO A 124 -4.54 -20.41 -15.39
CA PRO A 124 -3.52 -21.37 -15.79
C PRO A 124 -3.31 -22.42 -14.69
N ASP A 125 -2.84 -23.59 -15.05
CA ASP A 125 -2.49 -24.62 -14.07
C ASP A 125 -1.31 -24.23 -13.19
N PHE A 126 -0.39 -23.45 -13.77
CA PHE A 126 0.84 -23.00 -13.11
C PHE A 126 1.38 -21.71 -13.74
N MET A 127 2.02 -20.87 -12.94
CA MET A 127 2.76 -19.71 -13.42
C MET A 127 4.16 -19.65 -12.80
N GLU A 128 5.16 -19.47 -13.64
CA GLU A 128 6.53 -19.20 -13.23
C GLU A 128 6.65 -17.83 -12.55
N ALA A 129 7.77 -17.63 -11.84
CA ALA A 129 8.11 -16.31 -11.31
C ALA A 129 8.29 -15.30 -12.44
N GLY A 130 7.78 -14.09 -12.27
CA GLY A 130 7.89 -13.05 -13.29
C GLY A 130 6.89 -11.92 -13.13
N ALA A 131 6.96 -10.95 -14.04
CA ALA A 131 6.18 -9.71 -13.98
C ALA A 131 4.66 -9.93 -13.99
N GLY A 132 4.17 -11.00 -14.62
CA GLY A 132 2.74 -11.35 -14.68
C GLY A 132 2.26 -12.22 -13.52
N ASN A 133 3.15 -12.67 -12.62
CA ASN A 133 2.78 -13.57 -11.55
C ASN A 133 1.94 -12.83 -10.47
N PRO A 134 0.75 -13.34 -10.10
CA PRO A 134 -0.11 -12.67 -9.13
C PRO A 134 0.48 -12.55 -7.72
N LEU A 135 1.50 -13.34 -7.38
CA LEU A 135 2.22 -13.23 -6.10
C LEU A 135 3.34 -12.17 -6.11
N GLY A 136 3.60 -11.54 -7.27
CA GLY A 136 4.60 -10.50 -7.39
C GLY A 136 6.04 -10.95 -7.13
N SER A 137 6.85 -10.06 -6.57
CA SER A 137 8.30 -10.25 -6.42
C SER A 137 8.71 -11.13 -5.24
N HIS A 138 7.95 -11.14 -4.14
CA HIS A 138 8.28 -11.83 -2.89
C HIS A 138 7.02 -12.41 -2.25
N ALA A 139 7.17 -13.54 -1.56
CA ALA A 139 6.10 -14.14 -0.78
C ALA A 139 6.60 -14.66 0.57
N MET A 140 5.82 -14.42 1.62
CA MET A 140 5.97 -14.96 2.96
C MET A 140 4.77 -15.88 3.23
N TYR A 141 5.04 -17.15 3.46
CA TYR A 141 4.03 -18.18 3.65
C TYR A 141 3.65 -18.29 5.12
N LEU A 142 2.36 -18.29 5.38
CA LEU A 142 1.82 -18.50 6.72
C LEU A 142 1.77 -19.98 7.06
N SER A 143 1.67 -20.32 8.35
CA SER A 143 1.47 -21.71 8.79
C SER A 143 0.12 -22.29 8.32
N TRP A 144 -0.80 -21.44 7.90
CA TRP A 144 -2.04 -21.87 7.26
C TRP A 144 -1.82 -22.25 5.79
N PRO A 145 -2.32 -23.44 5.34
CA PRO A 145 -2.21 -23.85 3.95
C PRO A 145 -2.80 -22.82 2.99
N ALA A 146 -2.06 -22.50 1.93
CA ALA A 146 -2.44 -21.56 0.85
C ALA A 146 -2.69 -20.09 1.28
N TYR A 147 -2.26 -19.68 2.48
CA TYR A 147 -2.30 -18.28 2.92
C TYR A 147 -0.90 -17.67 2.91
N LEU A 148 -0.80 -16.48 2.32
CA LEU A 148 0.46 -15.76 2.12
C LEU A 148 0.30 -14.26 2.38
N ILE A 149 1.42 -13.63 2.71
CA ILE A 149 1.65 -12.19 2.54
C ILE A 149 2.61 -12.07 1.36
N HIS A 150 2.23 -11.35 0.28
CA HIS A 150 2.97 -11.39 -0.98
C HIS A 150 2.90 -10.08 -1.76
N GLY A 151 3.70 -9.92 -2.80
CA GLY A 151 3.61 -8.82 -3.75
C GLY A 151 2.40 -8.93 -4.68
N THR A 152 2.31 -8.04 -5.65
CA THR A 152 1.28 -8.16 -6.70
C THR A 152 1.78 -7.59 -8.02
N HIS A 153 1.38 -8.19 -9.13
CA HIS A 153 1.54 -7.62 -10.47
C HIS A 153 0.48 -6.55 -10.77
N ASP A 154 -0.65 -6.56 -10.06
CA ASP A 154 -1.76 -5.63 -10.26
C ASP A 154 -1.91 -4.68 -9.05
N THR A 155 -1.27 -3.53 -9.14
CA THR A 155 -1.26 -2.51 -8.08
C THR A 155 -2.64 -1.91 -7.80
N ARG A 156 -3.60 -2.02 -8.75
CA ARG A 156 -4.99 -1.55 -8.57
C ARG A 156 -5.73 -2.30 -7.47
N LYS A 157 -5.24 -3.50 -7.09
CA LYS A 157 -5.80 -4.32 -6.01
C LYS A 157 -5.50 -3.78 -4.62
N ILE A 158 -4.42 -3.02 -4.46
CA ILE A 158 -4.02 -2.47 -3.16
C ILE A 158 -5.07 -1.49 -2.64
N GLY A 159 -5.39 -1.58 -1.35
CA GLY A 159 -6.47 -0.82 -0.71
C GLY A 159 -7.87 -1.37 -0.98
N ARG A 160 -8.00 -2.58 -1.56
CA ARG A 160 -9.29 -3.17 -1.93
C ARG A 160 -9.48 -4.58 -1.39
N ARG A 161 -10.74 -4.99 -1.26
CA ARG A 161 -11.14 -6.41 -1.08
C ARG A 161 -11.09 -7.09 -2.45
N SER A 162 -9.98 -7.78 -2.76
CA SER A 162 -9.69 -8.26 -4.12
C SER A 162 -8.91 -9.57 -4.18
N SER A 163 -8.54 -10.17 -3.05
CA SER A 163 -7.80 -11.43 -3.02
C SER A 163 -8.71 -12.64 -2.72
N SER A 164 -8.19 -13.84 -2.98
CA SER A 164 -8.86 -15.10 -2.65
C SER A 164 -8.45 -15.68 -1.29
N GLY A 165 -7.95 -14.81 -0.37
CA GLY A 165 -7.55 -15.21 0.98
C GLY A 165 -6.24 -14.54 1.45
N CYS A 166 -5.32 -14.26 0.52
CA CYS A 166 -4.00 -13.73 0.83
C CYS A 166 -4.01 -12.21 1.08
N ILE A 167 -2.93 -11.71 1.68
CA ILE A 167 -2.66 -10.28 1.91
C ILE A 167 -1.63 -9.82 0.87
N GLY A 168 -2.03 -8.91 -0.02
CA GLY A 168 -1.16 -8.41 -1.09
C GLY A 168 -0.62 -7.02 -0.79
N LEU A 169 0.65 -6.78 -1.13
CA LEU A 169 1.34 -5.49 -1.02
C LEU A 169 1.88 -5.05 -2.39
N TYR A 170 2.27 -3.78 -2.51
CA TYR A 170 3.13 -3.34 -3.61
C TYR A 170 4.45 -4.13 -3.60
N ASN A 171 5.04 -4.39 -4.78
CA ASN A 171 6.26 -5.19 -4.88
C ASN A 171 7.45 -4.59 -4.11
N GLU A 172 7.61 -3.28 -4.13
CA GLU A 172 8.63 -2.59 -3.34
C GLU A 172 8.36 -2.70 -1.82
N LYS A 173 7.10 -2.70 -1.40
CA LYS A 173 6.72 -2.79 0.01
C LYS A 173 6.85 -4.21 0.56
N ILE A 174 6.50 -5.21 -0.23
CA ILE A 174 6.75 -6.60 0.19
C ILE A 174 8.26 -6.91 0.23
N ALA A 175 9.06 -6.36 -0.68
CA ALA A 175 10.51 -6.55 -0.66
C ALA A 175 11.13 -5.94 0.62
N GLU A 176 10.70 -4.73 0.99
CA GLU A 176 11.09 -4.06 2.23
C GLU A 176 10.69 -4.90 3.46
N LEU A 177 9.42 -5.27 3.58
CA LEU A 177 8.91 -6.08 4.69
C LEU A 177 9.59 -7.46 4.76
N PHE A 178 9.79 -8.10 3.60
CA PHE A 178 10.47 -9.38 3.49
C PHE A 178 11.89 -9.32 4.05
N ALA A 179 12.65 -8.27 3.78
CA ALA A 179 14.03 -8.13 4.25
C ALA A 179 14.13 -8.10 5.78
N ILE A 180 13.17 -7.47 6.45
CA ILE A 180 13.19 -7.25 7.91
C ILE A 180 12.39 -8.28 8.71
N THR A 181 11.57 -9.12 8.06
CA THR A 181 10.70 -10.10 8.74
C THR A 181 11.38 -11.45 8.84
N PRO A 182 11.75 -11.95 10.04
CA PRO A 182 12.30 -13.30 10.23
C PRO A 182 11.23 -14.40 10.06
N ILE A 183 11.67 -15.63 9.76
CA ILE A 183 10.82 -16.83 9.92
C ILE A 183 10.52 -17.01 11.41
N GLY A 184 9.27 -17.32 11.74
CA GLY A 184 8.74 -17.39 13.09
C GLY A 184 8.15 -16.05 13.60
N THR A 185 8.09 -15.01 12.74
CA THR A 185 7.32 -13.79 13.06
C THR A 185 5.85 -14.17 13.24
N GLN A 186 5.27 -13.76 14.37
CA GLN A 186 3.88 -14.01 14.70
C GLN A 186 2.96 -13.13 13.83
N VAL A 187 1.83 -13.65 13.40
CA VAL A 187 0.86 -12.93 12.58
C VAL A 187 -0.54 -13.04 13.18
N ARG A 188 -1.23 -11.91 13.32
CA ARG A 188 -2.65 -11.82 13.62
C ARG A 188 -3.39 -11.30 12.40
N VAL A 189 -4.39 -12.03 11.92
CA VAL A 189 -5.34 -11.55 10.90
C VAL A 189 -6.66 -11.22 11.59
N LEU A 190 -7.11 -9.96 11.45
CA LEU A 190 -8.35 -9.40 12.01
C LEU A 190 -9.51 -9.48 11.03
#